data_73fbcaf68747f98b7ce99d7a34c13ad3
#
_entry.id   73fbcaf68747f98b7ce99d7a34c13ad3
#
_cell.length_a   1.000
_cell.length_b   1.000
_cell.length_c   1.000
_cell.angle_alpha   90.00
_cell.angle_beta   90.00
_cell.angle_gamma   90.00
#
_symmetry.space_group_name_H-M   'P 1'
#
loop_
_entity.id
_entity.type
_entity.pdbx_description
1 polymer ?
#
loop_
_entity_poly.entity_id
_entity_poly.type
_entity_poly.pdbx_seq_one_letter_code
_entity_poly.pdbx_strand_id
1 'polypeptide(L)'
;MELLNFPRNLKSQPEPPASMQFEKGSRFRALHQQDAAFIIPNPWDIGTARLLAHLGFPALATTSMGYAFSMGRRDNTVGRDDMLRHIAAIVSATDLPVSADLENGFGHQPETAAETICLAAAAGAVGGSIEDASGDRHHPIYEKQYAQERIRAAAAAARSLNFEFILTARAENYLHGRPDLSDTISRLQAYQEAGADVLYAPGITSKEEIVAVVKSVDRPVNVLMGLQGAQLTLSDLSEIGVKRISVGSALCRTALAAFLKAAQEMGDHGTFTFANRAVSPGDITPIFTE
;
A
#
# COMPACT_ATOMS: atom_id res chain seq x y z
N MET A 1 10.63 36.30 28.08
CA MET A 1 9.84 35.33 27.30
C MET A 1 10.84 34.39 26.65
N GLU A 2 11.28 33.40 27.42
CA GLU A 2 12.32 32.43 27.02
C GLU A 2 11.73 31.34 26.13
N LEU A 3 12.30 31.21 24.94
CA LEU A 3 11.98 30.13 24.01
C LEU A 3 12.60 28.83 24.52
N LEU A 4 11.76 27.89 24.92
CA LEU A 4 12.15 26.53 25.30
C LEU A 4 12.78 25.81 24.09
N ASN A 5 14.09 25.65 24.15
CA ASN A 5 14.86 24.79 23.27
C ASN A 5 14.59 23.32 23.64
N PHE A 6 13.81 22.59 22.83
CA PHE A 6 13.74 21.17 22.91
C PHE A 6 14.94 20.54 22.21
N PRO A 7 15.71 19.67 22.88
CA PRO A 7 16.81 18.96 22.23
C PRO A 7 16.24 17.95 21.22
N ARG A 8 16.61 18.11 19.96
CA ARG A 8 16.42 17.13 18.90
C ARG A 8 17.38 15.95 19.11
N ASN A 9 17.04 15.04 20.00
CA ASN A 9 17.65 13.72 20.06
C ASN A 9 16.62 12.68 19.58
N LEU A 10 16.41 12.61 18.26
CA LEU A 10 15.87 11.41 17.62
C LEU A 10 16.95 10.34 17.73
N LYS A 11 16.89 9.52 18.77
CA LYS A 11 17.60 8.23 18.75
C LYS A 11 17.08 7.48 17.55
N SER A 12 17.92 7.29 16.55
CA SER A 12 17.69 6.40 15.43
C SER A 12 17.28 5.03 16.00
N GLN A 13 16.11 4.55 15.64
CA GLN A 13 15.76 3.14 15.90
C GLN A 13 16.83 2.28 15.19
N PRO A 14 17.26 1.17 15.79
CA PRO A 14 18.25 0.31 15.15
C PRO A 14 17.68 -0.18 13.82
N GLU A 15 18.44 -0.02 12.74
CA GLU A 15 18.11 -0.62 11.45
C GLU A 15 17.93 -2.12 11.64
N PRO A 16 16.89 -2.74 11.02
CA PRO A 16 16.74 -4.18 11.10
C PRO A 16 18.01 -4.85 10.56
N PRO A 17 18.49 -5.93 11.16
CA PRO A 17 19.69 -6.59 10.68
C PRO A 17 19.53 -6.95 9.19
N ALA A 18 20.51 -6.63 8.38
CA ALA A 18 20.50 -6.79 6.91
C ALA A 18 20.09 -8.21 6.47
N SER A 19 20.35 -9.24 7.29
CA SER A 19 19.89 -10.61 7.06
C SER A 19 18.36 -10.75 7.10
N MET A 20 17.68 -10.09 8.03
CA MET A 20 16.22 -10.19 8.20
C MET A 20 15.48 -9.52 7.03
N GLN A 21 15.95 -8.36 6.58
CA GLN A 21 15.34 -7.67 5.43
C GLN A 21 15.57 -8.44 4.13
N PHE A 22 16.74 -9.04 3.96
CA PHE A 22 17.03 -9.92 2.84
C PHE A 22 16.06 -11.11 2.79
N GLU A 23 15.83 -11.80 3.91
CA GLU A 23 14.89 -12.92 3.99
C GLU A 23 13.44 -12.48 3.69
N LYS A 24 13.00 -11.33 4.25
CA LYS A 24 11.68 -10.76 3.96
C LYS A 24 11.52 -10.42 2.47
N GLY A 25 12.54 -9.87 1.84
CA GLY A 25 12.56 -9.56 0.41
C GLY A 25 12.39 -10.81 -0.45
N SER A 26 13.19 -11.84 -0.18
CA SER A 26 13.13 -13.12 -0.90
C SER A 26 11.78 -13.82 -0.69
N ARG A 27 11.24 -13.83 0.53
CA ARG A 27 9.88 -14.33 0.80
C ARG A 27 8.82 -13.56 0.02
N PHE A 28 8.94 -12.24 -0.04
CA PHE A 28 7.98 -11.40 -0.74
C PHE A 28 8.02 -11.65 -2.26
N ARG A 29 9.20 -11.81 -2.84
CA ARG A 29 9.34 -12.21 -4.25
C ARG A 29 8.70 -13.56 -4.51
N ALA A 30 8.96 -14.55 -3.67
CA ALA A 30 8.40 -15.89 -3.81
C ALA A 30 6.87 -15.91 -3.83
N LEU A 31 6.19 -15.04 -3.06
CA LEU A 31 4.74 -14.91 -3.09
C LEU A 31 4.20 -14.54 -4.49
N HIS A 32 4.92 -13.71 -5.24
CA HIS A 32 4.52 -13.30 -6.59
C HIS A 32 4.78 -14.36 -7.66
N GLN A 33 5.54 -15.41 -7.34
CA GLN A 33 5.89 -16.50 -8.24
C GLN A 33 4.98 -17.74 -8.07
N GLN A 34 4.10 -17.75 -7.06
CA GLN A 34 3.16 -18.84 -6.83
C GLN A 34 2.07 -18.88 -7.90
N ASP A 35 1.48 -20.04 -8.12
CA ASP A 35 0.37 -20.20 -9.06
C ASP A 35 -0.88 -19.47 -8.60
N ALA A 36 -1.23 -19.59 -7.32
CA ALA A 36 -2.37 -18.89 -6.72
C ALA A 36 -2.05 -17.44 -6.34
N ALA A 37 -3.06 -16.58 -6.37
CA ALA A 37 -2.98 -15.24 -5.84
C ALA A 37 -2.86 -15.24 -4.31
N PHE A 38 -2.21 -14.22 -3.76
CA PHE A 38 -2.21 -13.97 -2.32
C PHE A 38 -2.85 -12.64 -1.97
N ILE A 39 -3.45 -12.56 -0.78
CA ILE A 39 -3.99 -11.31 -0.24
C ILE A 39 -2.90 -10.58 0.54
N ILE A 40 -2.71 -9.31 0.23
CA ILE A 40 -1.83 -8.38 0.94
C ILE A 40 -2.68 -7.27 1.56
N PRO A 41 -3.22 -7.47 2.78
CA PRO A 41 -4.08 -6.48 3.42
C PRO A 41 -3.30 -5.26 3.86
N ASN A 42 -4.03 -4.15 4.07
CA ASN A 42 -3.46 -2.84 4.28
C ASN A 42 -3.73 -2.34 5.71
N PRO A 43 -2.79 -2.51 6.66
CA PRO A 43 -2.84 -1.87 7.97
C PRO A 43 -2.58 -0.36 7.85
N TRP A 44 -3.13 0.41 8.80
CA TRP A 44 -2.93 1.85 8.89
C TRP A 44 -2.24 2.29 10.20
N ASP A 45 -1.97 1.33 11.09
CA ASP A 45 -1.24 1.53 12.35
C ASP A 45 -0.59 0.22 12.84
N ILE A 46 0.21 0.31 13.91
CA ILE A 46 0.88 -0.83 14.55
C ILE A 46 -0.12 -1.89 15.00
N GLY A 47 -1.24 -1.48 15.60
CA GLY A 47 -2.26 -2.40 16.12
C GLY A 47 -2.87 -3.24 15.01
N THR A 48 -3.30 -2.60 13.92
CA THR A 48 -3.87 -3.31 12.78
C THR A 48 -2.85 -4.17 12.04
N ALA A 49 -1.56 -3.79 12.01
CA ALA A 49 -0.50 -4.64 11.46
C ALA A 49 -0.33 -5.93 12.26
N ARG A 50 -0.31 -5.85 13.59
CA ARG A 50 -0.23 -7.03 14.48
C ARG A 50 -1.47 -7.94 14.34
N LEU A 51 -2.67 -7.36 14.26
CA LEU A 51 -3.90 -8.11 14.04
C LEU A 51 -3.85 -8.89 12.72
N LEU A 52 -3.42 -8.26 11.64
CA LEU A 52 -3.31 -8.92 10.34
C LEU A 52 -2.23 -10.00 10.32
N ALA A 53 -1.09 -9.77 11.00
CA ALA A 53 -0.06 -10.79 11.17
C ALA A 53 -0.57 -12.00 11.97
N HIS A 54 -1.30 -11.76 13.07
CA HIS A 54 -1.94 -12.81 13.88
C HIS A 54 -2.93 -13.66 13.07
N LEU A 55 -3.66 -13.04 12.13
CA LEU A 55 -4.58 -13.73 11.23
C LEU A 55 -3.88 -14.56 10.14
N GLY A 56 -2.54 -14.56 10.08
CA GLY A 56 -1.77 -15.42 9.19
C GLY A 56 -1.63 -14.92 7.75
N PHE A 57 -1.86 -13.65 7.48
CA PHE A 57 -1.56 -13.09 6.16
C PHE A 57 -0.06 -13.16 5.85
N PRO A 58 0.32 -13.47 4.60
CA PRO A 58 1.73 -13.73 4.27
C PRO A 58 2.59 -12.47 4.11
N ALA A 59 1.98 -11.32 3.88
CA ALA A 59 2.61 -10.02 3.69
C ALA A 59 1.60 -8.89 3.96
N LEU A 60 2.10 -7.69 4.20
CA LEU A 60 1.29 -6.48 4.42
C LEU A 60 1.67 -5.38 3.43
N ALA A 61 0.72 -4.53 3.07
CA ALA A 61 1.01 -3.27 2.37
C ALA A 61 0.47 -2.09 3.18
N THR A 62 1.21 -1.00 3.31
CA THR A 62 0.68 0.20 3.95
C THR A 62 -0.44 0.82 3.10
N THR A 63 -1.16 1.78 3.64
CA THR A 63 -2.17 2.57 2.93
C THR A 63 -2.04 4.03 3.31
N SER A 64 -1.69 4.88 2.33
CA SER A 64 -1.56 6.33 2.52
C SER A 64 -2.85 6.95 3.04
N MET A 65 -3.99 6.65 2.39
CA MET A 65 -5.31 7.13 2.79
C MET A 65 -5.69 6.68 4.20
N GLY A 66 -5.48 5.40 4.56
CA GLY A 66 -5.80 4.89 5.89
C GLY A 66 -4.98 5.59 6.98
N TYR A 67 -3.69 5.79 6.71
CA TYR A 67 -2.81 6.53 7.62
C TYR A 67 -3.21 8.01 7.73
N ALA A 68 -3.50 8.69 6.61
CA ALA A 68 -3.99 10.07 6.63
C ALA A 68 -5.25 10.21 7.49
N PHE A 69 -6.21 9.30 7.37
CA PHE A 69 -7.44 9.31 8.19
C PHE A 69 -7.15 9.11 9.68
N SER A 70 -6.20 8.25 10.05
CA SER A 70 -5.81 8.08 11.45
C SER A 70 -5.19 9.34 12.07
N MET A 71 -4.62 10.21 11.22
CA MET A 71 -4.08 11.53 11.61
C MET A 71 -5.11 12.67 11.50
N GLY A 72 -6.35 12.40 11.14
CA GLY A 72 -7.37 13.42 10.87
C GLY A 72 -7.09 14.27 9.64
N ARG A 73 -6.34 13.75 8.67
CA ARG A 73 -5.96 14.41 7.42
C ARG A 73 -6.67 13.80 6.21
N ARG A 74 -6.70 14.56 5.11
CA ARG A 74 -7.14 14.06 3.82
C ARG A 74 -6.03 13.20 3.19
N ASP A 75 -6.44 12.28 2.32
CA ASP A 75 -5.52 11.56 1.45
C ASP A 75 -4.62 12.52 0.64
N ASN A 76 -3.42 12.09 0.32
CA ASN A 76 -2.40 12.89 -0.41
C ASN A 76 -2.00 14.22 0.29
N THR A 77 -2.16 14.32 1.63
CA THR A 77 -1.72 15.49 2.40
C THR A 77 -0.67 15.18 3.47
N VAL A 78 -0.25 13.91 3.54
CA VAL A 78 0.82 13.46 4.42
C VAL A 78 2.16 13.59 3.69
N GLY A 79 3.14 14.24 4.31
CA GLY A 79 4.46 14.41 3.70
C GLY A 79 5.30 13.12 3.77
N ARG A 80 6.34 13.06 2.93
CA ARG A 80 7.25 11.91 2.80
C ARG A 80 7.82 11.44 4.15
N ASP A 81 8.30 12.38 4.99
CA ASP A 81 8.93 12.03 6.26
C ASP A 81 7.96 11.39 7.26
N ASP A 82 6.71 11.86 7.31
CA ASP A 82 5.65 11.26 8.13
C ASP A 82 5.33 9.86 7.61
N MET A 83 5.22 9.69 6.30
CA MET A 83 4.97 8.40 5.67
C MET A 83 6.11 7.40 5.94
N LEU A 84 7.37 7.83 5.85
CA LEU A 84 8.53 6.98 6.16
C LEU A 84 8.54 6.55 7.63
N ARG A 85 8.20 7.42 8.56
CA ARG A 85 8.04 7.07 9.99
C ARG A 85 6.92 6.05 10.19
N HIS A 86 5.81 6.22 9.49
CA HIS A 86 4.71 5.26 9.51
C HIS A 86 5.13 3.88 8.97
N ILE A 87 5.84 3.84 7.84
CA ILE A 87 6.37 2.60 7.26
C ILE A 87 7.28 1.89 8.27
N ALA A 88 8.23 2.61 8.88
CA ALA A 88 9.12 2.05 9.89
C ALA A 88 8.35 1.48 11.09
N ALA A 89 7.28 2.16 11.54
CA ALA A 89 6.44 1.69 12.63
C ALA A 89 5.69 0.39 12.26
N ILE A 90 5.15 0.29 11.05
CA ILE A 90 4.49 -0.95 10.56
C ILE A 90 5.52 -2.08 10.42
N VAL A 91 6.69 -1.81 9.84
CA VAL A 91 7.76 -2.80 9.67
C VAL A 91 8.22 -3.37 11.01
N SER A 92 8.36 -2.51 12.03
CA SER A 92 8.80 -2.94 13.38
C SER A 92 7.72 -3.73 14.14
N ALA A 93 6.46 -3.65 13.71
CA ALA A 93 5.33 -4.31 14.37
C ALA A 93 5.17 -5.79 14.00
N THR A 94 5.90 -6.29 12.97
CA THR A 94 5.69 -7.64 12.44
C THR A 94 6.94 -8.19 11.75
N ASP A 95 7.06 -9.51 11.72
CA ASP A 95 8.09 -10.24 10.95
C ASP A 95 7.68 -10.47 9.48
N LEU A 96 6.51 -9.99 9.06
CA LEU A 96 6.06 -10.14 7.69
C LEU A 96 6.79 -9.18 6.73
N PRO A 97 6.90 -9.56 5.45
CA PRO A 97 7.24 -8.61 4.39
C PRO A 97 6.25 -7.44 4.36
N VAL A 98 6.76 -6.21 4.27
CA VAL A 98 5.94 -4.99 4.16
C VAL A 98 6.26 -4.28 2.86
N SER A 99 5.22 -4.01 2.06
CA SER A 99 5.24 -3.15 0.87
C SER A 99 4.71 -1.77 1.22
N ALA A 100 5.41 -0.72 0.86
CA ALA A 100 5.04 0.66 1.15
C ALA A 100 4.13 1.24 0.06
N ASP A 101 3.05 1.90 0.44
CA ASP A 101 2.30 2.81 -0.42
C ASP A 101 3.02 4.16 -0.42
N LEU A 102 3.69 4.49 -1.52
CA LEU A 102 4.56 5.66 -1.64
C LEU A 102 3.93 6.76 -2.50
N GLU A 103 2.63 6.67 -2.76
CA GLU A 103 1.93 7.63 -3.61
C GLU A 103 2.70 7.84 -4.94
N ASN A 104 2.85 9.08 -5.38
CA ASN A 104 3.67 9.40 -6.56
C ASN A 104 5.19 9.52 -6.26
N GLY A 105 5.68 9.06 -5.12
CA GLY A 105 7.06 9.23 -4.68
C GLY A 105 7.34 10.58 -4.02
N PHE A 106 6.30 11.32 -3.64
CA PHE A 106 6.34 12.61 -2.92
C PHE A 106 7.08 13.72 -3.68
N GLY A 107 7.06 13.68 -5.00
CA GLY A 107 7.61 14.72 -5.86
C GLY A 107 7.51 14.38 -7.33
N HIS A 108 7.71 15.39 -8.19
CA HIS A 108 7.50 15.23 -9.62
C HIS A 108 8.66 14.57 -10.34
N GLN A 109 9.90 14.84 -9.91
CA GLN A 109 11.10 14.40 -10.63
C GLN A 109 11.36 12.90 -10.50
N PRO A 110 11.86 12.21 -11.54
CA PRO A 110 12.24 10.80 -11.48
C PRO A 110 13.22 10.49 -10.34
N GLU A 111 14.15 11.40 -10.05
CA GLU A 111 15.14 11.27 -8.98
C GLU A 111 14.48 11.26 -7.59
N THR A 112 13.38 11.99 -7.41
CA THR A 112 12.62 12.00 -6.16
C THR A 112 11.93 10.65 -5.94
N ALA A 113 11.40 10.04 -7.00
CA ALA A 113 10.83 8.70 -6.91
C ALA A 113 11.91 7.66 -6.55
N ALA A 114 13.10 7.76 -7.16
CA ALA A 114 14.25 6.91 -6.86
C ALA A 114 14.73 7.07 -5.40
N GLU A 115 14.88 8.30 -4.93
CA GLU A 115 15.26 8.61 -3.54
C GLU A 115 14.24 8.03 -2.55
N THR A 116 12.93 8.18 -2.85
CA THR A 116 11.86 7.65 -2.00
C THR A 116 11.90 6.13 -1.88
N ILE A 117 12.25 5.40 -2.95
CA ILE A 117 12.49 3.96 -2.88
C ILE A 117 13.63 3.62 -1.91
N CYS A 118 14.77 4.32 -2.01
CA CYS A 118 15.89 4.11 -1.11
C CYS A 118 15.52 4.39 0.35
N LEU A 119 14.79 5.47 0.61
CA LEU A 119 14.33 5.83 1.96
C LEU A 119 13.31 4.84 2.53
N ALA A 120 12.38 4.33 1.69
CA ALA A 120 11.44 3.29 2.12
C ALA A 120 12.17 1.98 2.44
N ALA A 121 13.19 1.62 1.66
CA ALA A 121 14.07 0.49 1.93
C ALA A 121 14.83 0.68 3.26
N ALA A 122 15.38 1.86 3.52
CA ALA A 122 16.02 2.20 4.80
C ALA A 122 15.04 2.15 5.99
N ALA A 123 13.76 2.44 5.77
CA ALA A 123 12.69 2.26 6.76
C ALA A 123 12.29 0.78 6.97
N GLY A 124 12.92 -0.16 6.26
CA GLY A 124 12.73 -1.61 6.41
C GLY A 124 11.70 -2.23 5.47
N ALA A 125 11.11 -1.47 4.55
CA ALA A 125 10.22 -2.03 3.53
C ALA A 125 11.00 -2.92 2.55
N VAL A 126 10.34 -3.97 2.04
CA VAL A 126 10.88 -4.88 1.01
C VAL A 126 10.10 -4.78 -0.31
N GLY A 127 9.28 -3.78 -0.44
CA GLY A 127 8.58 -3.39 -1.65
C GLY A 127 7.95 -2.03 -1.49
N GLY A 128 7.53 -1.45 -2.61
CA GLY A 128 6.84 -0.17 -2.63
C GLY A 128 6.09 0.04 -3.92
N SER A 129 5.07 0.91 -3.89
CA SER A 129 4.34 1.31 -5.09
C SER A 129 4.63 2.76 -5.44
N ILE A 130 4.80 3.04 -6.73
CA ILE A 130 4.88 4.38 -7.31
C ILE A 130 3.76 4.51 -8.33
N GLU A 131 2.96 5.56 -8.21
CA GLU A 131 1.85 5.84 -9.10
C GLU A 131 2.13 7.00 -10.05
N ASP A 132 1.34 7.05 -11.14
CA ASP A 132 1.41 8.13 -12.12
C ASP A 132 0.45 9.30 -11.83
N ALA A 133 -0.16 9.35 -10.64
CA ALA A 133 -0.91 10.52 -10.18
C ALA A 133 0.03 11.72 -9.98
N SER A 134 -0.36 12.88 -10.54
CA SER A 134 0.48 14.09 -10.48
C SER A 134 0.21 14.95 -9.25
N GLY A 135 -0.97 14.83 -8.64
CA GLY A 135 -1.49 15.75 -7.63
C GLY A 135 -2.08 17.05 -8.22
N ASP A 136 -1.91 17.31 -9.52
CA ASP A 136 -2.53 18.45 -10.21
C ASP A 136 -3.95 18.09 -10.68
N ARG A 137 -4.94 18.89 -10.28
CA ARG A 137 -6.35 18.67 -10.66
C ARG A 137 -6.63 18.84 -12.15
N HIS A 138 -5.82 19.62 -12.87
CA HIS A 138 -5.98 19.86 -14.30
C HIS A 138 -5.28 18.79 -15.15
N HIS A 139 -4.21 18.21 -14.62
CA HIS A 139 -3.43 17.14 -15.24
C HIS A 139 -3.22 16.01 -14.22
N PRO A 140 -4.31 15.28 -13.84
CA PRO A 140 -4.29 14.42 -12.65
C PRO A 140 -3.37 13.21 -12.76
N ILE A 141 -2.99 12.82 -13.96
CA ILE A 141 -1.98 11.78 -14.21
C ILE A 141 -0.88 12.33 -15.13
N TYR A 142 0.35 11.88 -14.92
CA TYR A 142 1.48 12.25 -15.78
C TYR A 142 1.31 11.70 -17.20
N GLU A 143 1.90 12.41 -18.17
CA GLU A 143 2.08 11.86 -19.51
C GLU A 143 2.83 10.53 -19.45
N LYS A 144 2.41 9.56 -20.27
CA LYS A 144 2.87 8.16 -20.21
C LYS A 144 4.39 8.04 -20.24
N GLN A 145 5.06 8.77 -21.14
CA GLN A 145 6.51 8.72 -21.25
C GLN A 145 7.20 9.23 -19.99
N TYR A 146 6.70 10.33 -19.40
CA TYR A 146 7.24 10.87 -18.18
C TYR A 146 7.00 9.94 -16.98
N ALA A 147 5.81 9.34 -16.87
CA ALA A 147 5.52 8.32 -15.88
C ALA A 147 6.46 7.12 -16.02
N GLN A 148 6.73 6.66 -17.24
CA GLN A 148 7.68 5.57 -17.52
C GLN A 148 9.10 5.93 -17.05
N GLU A 149 9.58 7.16 -17.27
CA GLU A 149 10.89 7.63 -16.80
C GLU A 149 10.97 7.60 -15.26
N ARG A 150 9.91 8.01 -14.57
CA ARG A 150 9.80 7.93 -13.11
C ARG A 150 9.88 6.49 -12.59
N ILE A 151 9.15 5.57 -13.22
CA ILE A 151 9.21 4.14 -12.88
C ILE A 151 10.60 3.57 -13.18
N ARG A 152 11.25 3.97 -14.27
CA ARG A 152 12.63 3.53 -14.59
C ARG A 152 13.62 3.98 -13.52
N ALA A 153 13.53 5.22 -13.05
CA ALA A 153 14.39 5.71 -11.98
C ALA A 153 14.14 4.96 -10.65
N ALA A 154 12.88 4.73 -10.29
CA ALA A 154 12.49 3.94 -9.12
C ALA A 154 12.99 2.48 -9.24
N ALA A 155 12.88 1.86 -10.41
CA ALA A 155 13.37 0.51 -10.66
C ALA A 155 14.90 0.42 -10.54
N ALA A 156 15.62 1.40 -11.08
CA ALA A 156 17.08 1.47 -10.95
C ALA A 156 17.50 1.57 -9.46
N ALA A 157 16.83 2.40 -8.68
CA ALA A 157 17.04 2.52 -7.25
C ALA A 157 16.77 1.18 -6.53
N ALA A 158 15.64 0.53 -6.81
CA ALA A 158 15.31 -0.78 -6.23
C ALA A 158 16.36 -1.86 -6.54
N ARG A 159 16.90 -1.86 -7.77
CA ARG A 159 17.96 -2.81 -8.19
C ARG A 159 19.34 -2.51 -7.58
N SER A 160 19.57 -1.28 -7.11
CA SER A 160 20.84 -0.92 -6.44
C SER A 160 20.91 -1.39 -4.98
N LEU A 161 19.80 -1.84 -4.41
CA LEU A 161 19.76 -2.37 -3.04
C LEU A 161 20.42 -3.75 -2.97
N ASN A 162 20.97 -4.09 -1.82
CA ASN A 162 21.64 -5.38 -1.57
C ASN A 162 20.66 -6.52 -1.21
N PHE A 163 19.37 -6.30 -1.38
CA PHE A 163 18.29 -7.28 -1.16
C PHE A 163 17.18 -7.08 -2.20
N GLU A 164 16.26 -8.05 -2.28
CA GLU A 164 15.14 -7.99 -3.23
C GLU A 164 14.08 -7.00 -2.77
N PHE A 165 13.89 -5.93 -3.53
CA PHE A 165 12.83 -4.95 -3.33
C PHE A 165 11.84 -5.03 -4.50
N ILE A 166 10.57 -5.26 -4.22
CA ILE A 166 9.52 -5.44 -5.21
C ILE A 166 8.86 -4.10 -5.54
N LEU A 167 9.18 -3.57 -6.71
CA LEU A 167 8.57 -2.31 -7.20
C LEU A 167 7.23 -2.59 -7.88
N THR A 168 6.17 -1.95 -7.39
CA THR A 168 4.85 -1.92 -7.99
C THR A 168 4.63 -0.61 -8.72
N ALA A 169 4.30 -0.64 -10.00
CA ALA A 169 3.93 0.55 -10.75
C ALA A 169 2.40 0.64 -10.89
N ARG A 170 1.83 1.84 -10.60
CA ARG A 170 0.38 2.07 -10.63
C ARG A 170 0.00 2.99 -11.77
N ALA A 171 -1.03 2.58 -12.54
CA ALA A 171 -1.70 3.40 -13.55
C ALA A 171 -3.04 3.88 -13.00
N GLU A 172 -3.15 5.16 -12.71
CA GLU A 172 -4.24 5.77 -11.93
C GLU A 172 -5.44 6.23 -12.78
N ASN A 173 -5.50 5.86 -14.05
CA ASN A 173 -6.53 6.29 -15.00
C ASN A 173 -7.95 6.23 -14.41
N TYR A 174 -8.34 5.08 -13.89
CA TYR A 174 -9.70 4.82 -13.41
C TYR A 174 -10.05 5.64 -12.16
N LEU A 175 -9.11 5.81 -11.23
CA LEU A 175 -9.34 6.59 -10.01
C LEU A 175 -9.41 8.10 -10.28
N HIS A 176 -8.88 8.56 -11.42
CA HIS A 176 -8.94 9.95 -11.85
C HIS A 176 -9.99 10.24 -12.92
N GLY A 177 -11.03 9.38 -13.02
CA GLY A 177 -12.16 9.59 -13.93
C GLY A 177 -11.81 9.46 -15.40
N ARG A 178 -10.75 8.73 -15.74
CA ARG A 178 -10.30 8.44 -17.09
C ARG A 178 -10.33 6.92 -17.36
N PRO A 179 -11.51 6.27 -17.38
CA PRO A 179 -11.63 4.82 -17.51
C PRO A 179 -11.34 4.39 -18.96
N ASP A 180 -10.11 4.54 -19.40
CA ASP A 180 -9.60 4.11 -20.72
C ASP A 180 -8.71 2.87 -20.51
N LEU A 181 -9.28 1.70 -20.82
CA LEU A 181 -8.58 0.42 -20.69
C LEU A 181 -7.38 0.33 -21.64
N SER A 182 -7.46 0.90 -22.84
CA SER A 182 -6.38 0.86 -23.82
C SER A 182 -5.18 1.68 -23.36
N ASP A 183 -5.39 2.92 -22.87
CA ASP A 183 -4.33 3.74 -22.30
C ASP A 183 -3.77 3.11 -21.03
N THR A 184 -4.63 2.55 -20.18
CA THR A 184 -4.19 1.85 -18.94
C THR A 184 -3.27 0.67 -19.27
N ILE A 185 -3.64 -0.20 -20.19
CA ILE A 185 -2.80 -1.32 -20.64
C ILE A 185 -1.49 -0.81 -21.22
N SER A 186 -1.54 0.21 -22.09
CA SER A 186 -0.35 0.81 -22.68
C SER A 186 0.62 1.39 -21.65
N ARG A 187 0.10 1.99 -20.55
CA ARG A 187 0.90 2.45 -19.41
C ARG A 187 1.54 1.29 -18.65
N LEU A 188 0.76 0.26 -18.33
CA LEU A 188 1.28 -0.91 -17.62
C LEU A 188 2.38 -1.63 -18.41
N GLN A 189 2.24 -1.73 -19.75
CA GLN A 189 3.30 -2.25 -20.63
C GLN A 189 4.56 -1.38 -20.60
N ALA A 190 4.40 -0.04 -20.65
CA ALA A 190 5.53 0.88 -20.51
C ALA A 190 6.21 0.77 -19.13
N TYR A 191 5.45 0.52 -18.07
CA TYR A 191 6.00 0.37 -16.71
C TYR A 191 6.72 -0.96 -16.52
N GLN A 192 6.24 -2.05 -17.12
CA GLN A 192 6.98 -3.32 -17.12
C GLN A 192 8.31 -3.19 -17.89
N GLU A 193 8.34 -2.50 -19.03
CA GLU A 193 9.57 -2.19 -19.77
C GLU A 193 10.52 -1.29 -18.99
N ALA A 194 9.98 -0.39 -18.16
CA ALA A 194 10.75 0.45 -17.25
C ALA A 194 11.36 -0.33 -16.07
N GLY A 195 10.95 -1.58 -15.84
CA GLY A 195 11.52 -2.47 -14.83
C GLY A 195 10.66 -2.67 -13.58
N ALA A 196 9.36 -2.32 -13.61
CA ALA A 196 8.43 -2.68 -12.54
C ALA A 196 8.33 -4.20 -12.37
N ASP A 197 8.25 -4.66 -11.12
CA ASP A 197 8.09 -6.09 -10.79
C ASP A 197 6.62 -6.50 -10.77
N VAL A 198 5.74 -5.58 -10.38
CA VAL A 198 4.30 -5.79 -10.25
C VAL A 198 3.58 -4.60 -10.89
N LEU A 199 2.48 -4.89 -11.56
CA LEU A 199 1.65 -3.88 -12.23
C LEU A 199 0.31 -3.75 -11.53
N TYR A 200 -0.23 -2.53 -11.49
CA TYR A 200 -1.42 -2.25 -10.74
C TYR A 200 -2.22 -1.13 -11.40
N ALA A 201 -3.48 -1.41 -11.71
CA ALA A 201 -4.46 -0.43 -12.20
C ALA A 201 -5.66 -0.40 -11.23
N PRO A 202 -5.59 0.40 -10.14
CA PRO A 202 -6.69 0.50 -9.20
C PRO A 202 -7.92 1.13 -9.86
N GLY A 203 -9.11 0.73 -9.38
CA GLY A 203 -10.38 1.24 -9.90
C GLY A 203 -11.04 0.35 -10.94
N ILE A 204 -10.33 -0.60 -11.54
CA ILE A 204 -10.93 -1.62 -12.40
C ILE A 204 -11.70 -2.61 -11.53
N THR A 205 -13.00 -2.79 -11.81
CA THR A 205 -13.91 -3.69 -11.07
C THR A 205 -14.52 -4.78 -11.94
N SER A 206 -14.47 -4.64 -13.27
CA SER A 206 -15.00 -5.61 -14.24
C SER A 206 -14.05 -6.79 -14.38
N LYS A 207 -14.59 -8.01 -14.32
CA LYS A 207 -13.83 -9.25 -14.54
C LYS A 207 -13.17 -9.27 -15.91
N GLU A 208 -13.90 -8.82 -16.94
CA GLU A 208 -13.45 -8.78 -18.33
C GLU A 208 -12.25 -7.84 -18.51
N GLU A 209 -12.29 -6.67 -17.88
CA GLU A 209 -11.19 -5.71 -17.94
C GLU A 209 -9.95 -6.22 -17.17
N ILE A 210 -10.14 -6.86 -16.01
CA ILE A 210 -9.04 -7.51 -15.26
C ILE A 210 -8.39 -8.60 -16.11
N VAL A 211 -9.19 -9.45 -16.76
CA VAL A 211 -8.68 -10.49 -17.69
C VAL A 211 -7.89 -9.85 -18.84
N ALA A 212 -8.39 -8.75 -19.42
CA ALA A 212 -7.70 -8.05 -20.49
C ALA A 212 -6.34 -7.50 -20.04
N VAL A 213 -6.28 -6.89 -18.84
CA VAL A 213 -5.02 -6.41 -18.25
C VAL A 213 -4.05 -7.57 -18.04
N VAL A 214 -4.47 -8.64 -17.35
CA VAL A 214 -3.60 -9.79 -17.05
C VAL A 214 -3.04 -10.43 -18.32
N LYS A 215 -3.85 -10.54 -19.40
CA LYS A 215 -3.42 -11.11 -20.68
C LYS A 215 -2.50 -10.20 -21.49
N SER A 216 -2.43 -8.91 -21.17
CA SER A 216 -1.69 -7.91 -21.95
C SER A 216 -0.30 -7.61 -21.40
N VAL A 217 0.08 -8.21 -20.27
CA VAL A 217 1.34 -7.95 -19.56
C VAL A 217 2.01 -9.25 -19.14
N ASP A 218 3.34 -9.22 -18.95
CA ASP A 218 4.15 -10.39 -18.54
C ASP A 218 4.53 -10.35 -17.05
N ARG A 219 4.12 -9.31 -16.32
CA ARG A 219 4.44 -9.14 -14.90
C ARG A 219 3.22 -9.48 -14.03
N PRO A 220 3.45 -9.92 -12.78
CA PRO A 220 2.39 -10.08 -11.80
C PRO A 220 1.48 -8.86 -11.73
N VAL A 221 0.17 -9.08 -11.69
CA VAL A 221 -0.83 -8.02 -11.56
C VAL A 221 -1.38 -8.00 -10.13
N ASN A 222 -1.42 -6.81 -9.53
CA ASN A 222 -2.18 -6.55 -8.31
C ASN A 222 -3.58 -6.04 -8.68
N VAL A 223 -4.59 -6.56 -8.00
CA VAL A 223 -5.97 -6.07 -8.11
C VAL A 223 -6.42 -5.47 -6.78
N LEU A 224 -7.10 -4.33 -6.84
CA LEU A 224 -7.71 -3.69 -5.68
C LEU A 224 -9.11 -4.24 -5.44
N MET A 225 -9.28 -4.94 -4.33
CA MET A 225 -10.58 -5.37 -3.85
C MET A 225 -11.07 -4.44 -2.71
N GLY A 226 -12.34 -4.57 -2.32
CA GLY A 226 -12.93 -3.66 -1.32
C GLY A 226 -13.47 -2.35 -1.92
N LEU A 227 -13.53 -2.25 -3.26
CA LEU A 227 -14.31 -1.24 -3.98
C LEU A 227 -15.77 -1.69 -4.08
N GLN A 228 -16.69 -0.71 -4.10
CA GLN A 228 -18.10 -1.01 -4.35
C GLN A 228 -18.27 -1.58 -5.76
N GLY A 229 -19.06 -2.66 -5.88
CA GLY A 229 -19.33 -3.32 -7.16
C GLY A 229 -18.35 -4.43 -7.54
N ALA A 230 -17.17 -4.52 -6.93
CA ALA A 230 -16.26 -5.64 -7.15
C ALA A 230 -16.67 -6.83 -6.25
N GLN A 231 -17.09 -7.94 -6.86
CA GLN A 231 -17.57 -9.14 -6.14
C GLN A 231 -16.76 -10.41 -6.48
N LEU A 232 -15.50 -10.25 -6.92
CA LEU A 232 -14.64 -11.38 -7.25
C LEU A 232 -14.02 -11.96 -5.98
N THR A 233 -13.97 -13.28 -5.91
CA THR A 233 -13.32 -14.02 -4.83
C THR A 233 -11.82 -14.20 -5.10
N LEU A 234 -11.07 -14.63 -4.07
CA LEU A 234 -9.66 -15.04 -4.23
C LEU A 234 -9.51 -16.13 -5.32
N SER A 235 -10.43 -17.09 -5.38
CA SER A 235 -10.42 -18.16 -6.40
C SER A 235 -10.62 -17.58 -7.80
N ASP A 236 -11.64 -16.74 -7.98
CA ASP A 236 -11.90 -16.09 -9.28
C ASP A 236 -10.68 -15.31 -9.79
N LEU A 237 -10.03 -14.56 -8.92
CA LEU A 237 -8.86 -13.76 -9.26
C LEU A 237 -7.63 -14.63 -9.56
N SER A 238 -7.43 -15.74 -8.82
CA SER A 238 -6.37 -16.71 -9.09
C SER A 238 -6.57 -17.39 -10.47
N GLU A 239 -7.79 -17.79 -10.80
CA GLU A 239 -8.14 -18.40 -12.09
C GLU A 239 -7.90 -17.47 -13.28
N ILE A 240 -8.09 -16.17 -13.08
CA ILE A 240 -7.77 -15.13 -14.08
C ILE A 240 -6.25 -15.00 -14.30
N GLY A 241 -5.43 -15.39 -13.31
CA GLY A 241 -3.97 -15.22 -13.31
C GLY A 241 -3.48 -14.01 -12.54
N VAL A 242 -4.34 -13.35 -11.76
CA VAL A 242 -3.93 -12.33 -10.79
C VAL A 242 -3.01 -12.95 -9.75
N LYS A 243 -1.96 -12.24 -9.34
CA LYS A 243 -0.98 -12.74 -8.36
C LYS A 243 -1.09 -12.08 -6.99
N ARG A 244 -1.59 -10.86 -6.91
CA ARG A 244 -1.69 -10.10 -5.68
C ARG A 244 -3.03 -9.39 -5.56
N ILE A 245 -3.60 -9.37 -4.36
CA ILE A 245 -4.87 -8.71 -4.06
C ILE A 245 -4.66 -7.81 -2.86
N SER A 246 -4.82 -6.50 -3.05
CA SER A 246 -4.81 -5.51 -1.98
C SER A 246 -6.21 -4.97 -1.71
N VAL A 247 -6.42 -4.33 -0.57
CA VAL A 247 -7.72 -3.77 -0.19
C VAL A 247 -7.68 -2.25 0.05
N GLY A 248 -6.50 -1.64 -0.06
CA GLY A 248 -6.30 -0.20 0.13
C GLY A 248 -6.86 0.28 1.47
N SER A 249 -7.58 1.38 1.46
CA SER A 249 -8.20 1.94 2.67
C SER A 249 -9.47 1.22 3.15
N ALA A 250 -9.91 0.13 2.49
CA ALA A 250 -11.22 -0.47 2.77
C ALA A 250 -11.35 -0.95 4.23
N LEU A 251 -10.33 -1.58 4.80
CA LEU A 251 -10.35 -2.02 6.21
C LEU A 251 -10.46 -0.82 7.17
N CYS A 252 -9.66 0.24 6.94
CA CYS A 252 -9.74 1.47 7.72
C CYS A 252 -11.15 2.11 7.62
N ARG A 253 -11.69 2.24 6.41
CA ARG A 253 -13.04 2.81 6.20
C ARG A 253 -14.13 1.96 6.85
N THR A 254 -13.97 0.63 6.87
CA THR A 254 -14.90 -0.28 7.54
C THR A 254 -14.86 -0.08 9.06
N ALA A 255 -13.68 0.06 9.66
CA ALA A 255 -13.53 0.36 11.08
C ALA A 255 -14.11 1.73 11.43
N LEU A 256 -13.85 2.76 10.61
CA LEU A 256 -14.41 4.10 10.79
C LEU A 256 -15.95 4.11 10.65
N ALA A 257 -16.50 3.31 9.74
CA ALA A 257 -17.95 3.19 9.59
C ALA A 257 -18.59 2.59 10.86
N ALA A 258 -17.97 1.56 11.45
CA ALA A 258 -18.45 1.00 12.72
C ALA A 258 -18.35 2.01 13.87
N PHE A 259 -17.24 2.74 13.95
CA PHE A 259 -17.03 3.81 14.94
C PHE A 259 -18.08 4.92 14.80
N LEU A 260 -18.31 5.44 13.61
CA LEU A 260 -19.29 6.50 13.35
C LEU A 260 -20.70 6.05 13.72
N LYS A 261 -21.08 4.80 13.37
CA LYS A 261 -22.39 4.24 13.73
C LYS A 261 -22.56 4.14 15.25
N ALA A 262 -21.54 3.71 15.97
CA ALA A 262 -21.57 3.65 17.43
C ALA A 262 -21.66 5.05 18.06
N ALA A 263 -20.90 6.02 17.54
CA ALA A 263 -20.95 7.40 18.02
C ALA A 263 -22.31 8.08 17.76
N GLN A 264 -22.90 7.83 16.59
CA GLN A 264 -24.25 8.32 16.27
C GLN A 264 -25.32 7.72 17.19
N GLU A 265 -25.27 6.42 17.48
CA GLU A 265 -26.19 5.78 18.45
C GLU A 265 -26.14 6.48 19.82
N MET A 266 -24.93 6.79 20.32
CA MET A 266 -24.76 7.51 21.57
C MET A 266 -25.33 8.93 21.50
N GLY A 267 -25.06 9.67 20.42
CA GLY A 267 -25.49 11.06 20.26
C GLY A 267 -26.99 11.21 20.04
N ASP A 268 -27.57 10.34 19.21
CA ASP A 268 -28.97 10.48 18.78
C ASP A 268 -29.97 9.84 19.77
N HIS A 269 -29.56 8.74 20.44
CA HIS A 269 -30.44 7.91 21.23
C HIS A 269 -30.03 7.76 22.70
N GLY A 270 -28.81 8.12 23.08
CA GLY A 270 -28.28 7.90 24.42
C GLY A 270 -28.20 6.41 24.80
N THR A 271 -28.07 5.52 23.80
CA THR A 271 -27.96 4.06 23.99
C THR A 271 -26.55 3.56 23.67
N PHE A 272 -26.22 2.35 24.13
CA PHE A 272 -24.88 1.77 24.05
C PHE A 272 -24.91 0.33 23.51
N THR A 273 -25.88 0.02 22.65
CA THR A 273 -26.10 -1.35 22.16
C THR A 273 -24.96 -1.83 21.26
N PHE A 274 -24.16 -0.92 20.68
CA PHE A 274 -22.98 -1.23 19.90
C PHE A 274 -21.96 -2.09 20.70
N ALA A 275 -21.93 -1.95 22.04
CA ALA A 275 -21.03 -2.72 22.91
C ALA A 275 -21.21 -4.25 22.77
N ASN A 276 -22.42 -4.72 22.39
CA ASN A 276 -22.68 -6.14 22.15
C ASN A 276 -21.94 -6.72 20.92
N ARG A 277 -21.38 -5.85 20.07
CA ARG A 277 -20.62 -6.22 18.88
C ARG A 277 -19.13 -5.87 19.00
N ALA A 278 -18.72 -5.26 20.11
CA ALA A 278 -17.32 -4.97 20.36
C ALA A 278 -16.54 -6.27 20.64
N VAL A 279 -15.31 -6.34 20.14
CA VAL A 279 -14.39 -7.42 20.48
C VAL A 279 -14.09 -7.37 21.97
N SER A 280 -14.15 -8.51 22.66
CA SER A 280 -13.88 -8.53 24.09
C SER A 280 -12.40 -8.21 24.39
N PRO A 281 -12.09 -7.57 25.53
CA PRO A 281 -10.71 -7.39 25.98
C PRO A 281 -9.95 -8.72 26.11
N GLY A 282 -10.62 -9.81 26.48
CA GLY A 282 -10.04 -11.14 26.60
C GLY A 282 -9.60 -11.75 25.27
N ASP A 283 -10.29 -11.40 24.17
CA ASP A 283 -9.96 -11.91 22.84
C ASP A 283 -8.88 -11.06 22.16
N ILE A 284 -8.88 -9.74 22.36
CA ILE A 284 -7.97 -8.86 21.65
C ILE A 284 -6.62 -8.64 22.34
N THR A 285 -6.59 -8.59 23.69
CA THR A 285 -5.36 -8.33 24.45
C THR A 285 -4.25 -9.35 24.17
N PRO A 286 -4.52 -10.66 24.08
CA PRO A 286 -3.48 -11.65 23.82
C PRO A 286 -2.75 -11.50 22.48
N ILE A 287 -3.38 -10.80 21.52
CA ILE A 287 -2.79 -10.55 20.19
C ILE A 287 -1.68 -9.47 20.27
N PHE A 288 -1.74 -8.61 21.29
CA PHE A 288 -0.80 -7.50 21.49
C PHE A 288 0.29 -7.83 22.55
N THR A 289 0.75 -9.07 22.59
CA THR A 289 1.91 -9.44 23.43
C THR A 289 3.17 -8.69 23.00
N GLU A 290 3.95 -8.24 23.98
CA GLU A 290 5.22 -7.52 23.80
C GLU A 290 6.30 -8.42 23.15
#